data_bd1b2cd4f99f6f8c9c26f419d436a8e1
#
_entry.id   bd1b2cd4f99f6f8c9c26f419d436a8e1
#
_cell.length_a   1.000
_cell.length_b   1.000
_cell.length_c   1.000
_cell.angle_alpha   90.00
_cell.angle_beta   90.00
_cell.angle_gamma   90.00
#
_symmetry.space_group_name_H-M   'P 1'
#
loop_
_entity.id
_entity.type
_entity.pdbx_description
1 polymer ?
#
loop_
_entity_poly.entity_id
_entity_poly.type
_entity_poly.pdbx_seq_one_letter_code
_entity_poly.pdbx_strand_id
1 'polypeptide(L)'
;MAIQTEHSLQLGVEIKKKLKEFDLDISFSAGKGCLGILGPSGCGKSMTLKSIAGIVTPDSGRIALQYAKGEAAGGRVLYDSALKINEKPQMRRVGYLFQNYALFPNMSVEENIAAGLKGMEKKKAKVGEMIERFRLTGLEKRYPGQLSGGQQQRVALARILAYEPEALLLDEPFSAMDTYLREGLRLELSKVLADYDGVSVMVTHDRDEAFQLCKNIMLLDKGHVLIAGNSRKIFQDPVTCKAARLTGCKNISKIERIGEYRVRALDWDNLEFVTDRTVGDDITAIGIRAHDFEPLAGEEAKARKAAGEENLIPVV
;
A
#
# COMPACT_ATOMS: atom_id res chain seq x y z
N MET A 1 -14.30 -14.84 -32.48
CA MET A 1 -13.55 -14.74 -31.23
C MET A 1 -13.16 -13.27 -31.08
N ALA A 2 -14.00 -12.48 -30.39
CA ALA A 2 -13.79 -11.06 -30.22
C ALA A 2 -12.73 -10.88 -29.13
N ILE A 3 -11.60 -10.29 -29.49
CA ILE A 3 -10.57 -9.85 -28.55
C ILE A 3 -11.19 -8.68 -27.78
N GLN A 4 -11.66 -8.93 -26.55
CA GLN A 4 -11.99 -7.87 -25.61
C GLN A 4 -10.68 -7.15 -25.27
N THR A 5 -10.46 -5.99 -25.90
CA THR A 5 -9.46 -5.01 -25.47
C THR A 5 -9.86 -4.57 -24.09
N GLU A 6 -9.20 -5.08 -23.06
CA GLU A 6 -9.37 -4.62 -21.67
C GLU A 6 -9.03 -3.12 -21.61
N HIS A 7 -10.07 -2.29 -21.51
CA HIS A 7 -9.95 -0.88 -21.21
C HIS A 7 -9.57 -0.73 -19.73
N SER A 8 -8.30 -0.83 -19.41
CA SER A 8 -7.86 -0.69 -18.02
C SER A 8 -7.79 0.79 -17.64
N LEU A 9 -8.56 1.18 -16.62
CA LEU A 9 -8.49 2.50 -16.01
C LEU A 9 -7.15 2.69 -15.31
N GLN A 10 -6.53 3.87 -15.47
CA GLN A 10 -5.29 4.27 -14.81
C GLN A 10 -5.47 5.60 -14.09
N LEU A 11 -4.95 5.68 -12.88
CA LEU A 11 -4.82 6.90 -12.10
C LEU A 11 -3.39 7.43 -12.26
N GLY A 12 -3.24 8.60 -12.87
CA GLY A 12 -1.98 9.35 -12.92
C GLY A 12 -1.97 10.42 -11.84
N VAL A 13 -0.90 10.48 -11.08
CA VAL A 13 -0.70 11.45 -10.00
C VAL A 13 0.67 12.09 -10.14
N GLU A 14 0.70 13.40 -10.26
CA GLU A 14 1.91 14.22 -10.21
C GLU A 14 1.56 15.45 -9.38
N ILE A 15 2.04 15.54 -8.16
CA ILE A 15 1.67 16.60 -7.21
C ILE A 15 2.85 17.08 -6.40
N LYS A 16 2.83 18.38 -6.12
CA LYS A 16 3.73 19.02 -5.15
C LYS A 16 2.92 19.75 -4.11
N LYS A 17 3.34 19.62 -2.85
CA LYS A 17 2.71 20.33 -1.74
C LYS A 17 3.71 20.61 -0.66
N LYS A 18 3.83 21.89 -0.27
CA LYS A 18 4.65 22.30 0.85
C LYS A 18 3.99 21.89 2.17
N LEU A 19 4.69 21.14 2.97
CA LEU A 19 4.30 20.75 4.31
C LEU A 19 5.21 21.45 5.34
N LYS A 20 4.90 21.35 6.63
CA LYS A 20 5.69 22.03 7.66
C LYS A 20 7.12 21.52 7.77
N GLU A 21 7.33 20.22 7.61
CA GLU A 21 8.63 19.56 7.87
C GLU A 21 9.37 19.17 6.59
N PHE A 22 8.66 19.01 5.47
CA PHE A 22 9.23 18.60 4.18
C PHE A 22 8.28 18.98 3.03
N ASP A 23 8.78 18.94 1.83
CA ASP A 23 7.98 19.12 0.61
C ASP A 23 7.55 17.74 0.07
N LEU A 24 6.24 17.60 -0.16
CA LEU A 24 5.69 16.44 -0.86
C LEU A 24 5.89 16.66 -2.36
N ASP A 25 6.66 15.78 -3.00
CA ASP A 25 6.89 15.76 -4.45
C ASP A 25 6.76 14.31 -4.93
N ILE A 26 5.60 13.98 -5.49
CA ILE A 26 5.22 12.61 -5.82
C ILE A 26 4.74 12.54 -7.25
N SER A 27 5.27 11.56 -7.97
CA SER A 27 4.82 11.18 -9.31
C SER A 27 4.68 9.66 -9.39
N PHE A 28 3.49 9.17 -9.77
CA PHE A 28 3.25 7.76 -10.01
C PHE A 28 2.02 7.53 -10.89
N SER A 29 1.88 6.32 -11.40
CA SER A 29 0.66 5.81 -12.01
C SER A 29 0.22 4.51 -11.34
N ALA A 30 -1.08 4.34 -11.19
CA ALA A 30 -1.70 3.12 -10.68
C ALA A 30 -2.77 2.64 -11.67
N GLY A 31 -2.76 1.35 -11.98
CA GLY A 31 -3.73 0.69 -12.85
C GLY A 31 -4.54 -0.37 -12.10
N LYS A 32 -5.03 -1.38 -12.82
CA LYS A 32 -5.78 -2.50 -12.25
C LYS A 32 -5.00 -3.20 -11.12
N GLY A 33 -5.68 -3.45 -10.03
CA GLY A 33 -5.14 -4.02 -8.79
C GLY A 33 -4.82 -2.93 -7.77
N CYS A 34 -4.17 -3.34 -6.67
CA CYS A 34 -3.82 -2.44 -5.58
C CYS A 34 -2.36 -1.97 -5.68
N LEU A 35 -2.16 -0.65 -5.65
CA LEU A 35 -0.86 -0.02 -5.41
C LEU A 35 -0.73 0.26 -3.91
N GLY A 36 0.29 -0.29 -3.25
CA GLY A 36 0.61 0.01 -1.86
C GLY A 36 1.60 1.16 -1.75
N ILE A 37 1.31 2.15 -0.90
CA ILE A 37 2.27 3.19 -0.52
C ILE A 37 2.76 2.87 0.88
N LEU A 38 4.00 2.40 1.00
CA LEU A 38 4.63 2.02 2.25
C LEU A 38 5.66 3.07 2.68
N GLY A 39 5.68 3.42 3.94
CA GLY A 39 6.65 4.38 4.49
C GLY A 39 6.41 4.68 5.96
N PRO A 40 7.35 5.36 6.63
CA PRO A 40 7.22 5.70 8.04
C PRO A 40 6.04 6.65 8.30
N SER A 41 5.60 6.72 9.55
CA SER A 41 4.56 7.68 9.95
C SER A 41 5.01 9.11 9.64
N GLY A 42 4.08 9.93 9.16
CA GLY A 42 4.36 11.34 8.85
C GLY A 42 5.06 11.60 7.50
N CYS A 43 5.45 10.59 6.70
CA CYS A 43 6.19 10.81 5.44
C CYS A 43 5.34 11.34 4.25
N GLY A 44 4.03 11.57 4.43
CA GLY A 44 3.16 12.16 3.39
C GLY A 44 2.14 11.20 2.77
N LYS A 45 2.06 9.93 3.18
CA LYS A 45 1.14 8.91 2.63
C LYS A 45 -0.33 9.34 2.59
N SER A 46 -0.89 9.66 3.75
CA SER A 46 -2.30 10.10 3.86
C SER A 46 -2.54 11.45 3.17
N MET A 47 -1.52 12.31 3.10
CA MET A 47 -1.60 13.57 2.36
C MET A 47 -1.77 13.32 0.86
N THR A 48 -1.06 12.33 0.32
CA THR A 48 -1.21 11.88 -1.07
C THR A 48 -2.62 11.42 -1.36
N LEU A 49 -3.17 10.52 -0.53
CA LEU A 49 -4.55 10.05 -0.71
C LEU A 49 -5.57 11.18 -0.58
N LYS A 50 -5.43 12.07 0.41
CA LYS A 50 -6.30 13.23 0.59
C LYS A 50 -6.26 14.19 -0.61
N SER A 51 -5.09 14.33 -1.24
CA SER A 51 -4.95 15.12 -2.47
C SER A 51 -5.69 14.48 -3.64
N ILE A 52 -5.60 13.18 -3.83
CA ILE A 52 -6.34 12.44 -4.87
C ILE A 52 -7.85 12.57 -4.65
N ALA A 53 -8.30 12.43 -3.42
CA ALA A 53 -9.72 12.56 -3.05
C ALA A 53 -10.25 14.01 -3.14
N GLY A 54 -9.37 15.01 -3.25
CA GLY A 54 -9.75 16.44 -3.27
C GLY A 54 -10.09 17.01 -1.90
N ILE A 55 -9.77 16.30 -0.82
CA ILE A 55 -9.90 16.76 0.57
C ILE A 55 -8.85 17.84 0.85
N VAL A 56 -7.67 17.66 0.27
CA VAL A 56 -6.57 18.63 0.32
C VAL A 56 -6.22 19.03 -1.11
N THR A 57 -6.02 20.33 -1.35
CA THR A 57 -5.57 20.84 -2.64
C THR A 57 -4.03 20.85 -2.67
N PRO A 58 -3.38 20.20 -3.65
CA PRO A 58 -1.95 20.36 -3.90
C PRO A 58 -1.60 21.79 -4.28
N ASP A 59 -0.34 22.18 -4.12
CA ASP A 59 0.11 23.51 -4.52
C ASP A 59 0.35 23.58 -6.03
N SER A 60 0.79 22.46 -6.63
CA SER A 60 0.91 22.32 -8.08
C SER A 60 0.82 20.86 -8.51
N GLY A 61 0.66 20.64 -9.83
CA GLY A 61 0.67 19.32 -10.43
C GLY A 61 -0.65 18.94 -11.08
N ARG A 62 -0.82 17.62 -11.32
CA ARG A 62 -1.97 17.06 -12.03
C ARG A 62 -2.39 15.72 -11.44
N ILE A 63 -3.70 15.49 -11.35
CA ILE A 63 -4.32 14.21 -10.99
C ILE A 63 -5.37 13.89 -12.04
N ALA A 64 -5.28 12.72 -12.69
CA ALA A 64 -6.20 12.34 -13.75
C ALA A 64 -6.49 10.83 -13.72
N LEU A 65 -7.73 10.47 -14.06
CA LEU A 65 -8.14 9.12 -14.40
C LEU A 65 -8.18 9.01 -15.93
N GLN A 66 -7.51 8.01 -16.49
CA GLN A 66 -7.39 7.82 -17.94
C GLN A 66 -7.62 6.34 -18.28
N TYR A 67 -8.26 6.08 -19.41
CA TYR A 67 -8.35 4.73 -19.95
C TYR A 67 -7.11 4.43 -20.80
N ALA A 68 -6.43 3.32 -20.50
CA ALA A 68 -5.27 2.89 -21.28
C ALA A 68 -5.73 2.39 -22.66
N LYS A 69 -5.31 3.13 -23.72
CA LYS A 69 -5.41 2.81 -25.14
C LYS A 69 -6.73 2.24 -25.69
N GLY A 70 -7.40 3.03 -26.51
CA GLY A 70 -8.55 2.69 -27.35
C GLY A 70 -9.09 3.96 -28.01
N GLU A 71 -9.87 3.87 -29.08
CA GLU A 71 -10.42 5.00 -29.86
C GLU A 71 -11.37 5.93 -29.07
N ALA A 72 -11.70 5.59 -27.84
CA ALA A 72 -12.34 6.45 -26.85
C ALA A 72 -11.31 6.87 -25.79
N ALA A 73 -10.32 7.67 -26.17
CA ALA A 73 -9.39 8.32 -25.23
C ALA A 73 -10.15 9.35 -24.36
N GLY A 74 -10.99 8.84 -23.44
CA GLY A 74 -11.73 9.59 -22.44
C GLY A 74 -10.97 9.56 -21.13
N GLY A 75 -10.29 10.63 -20.80
CA GLY A 75 -9.70 10.81 -19.47
C GLY A 75 -10.46 11.90 -18.73
N ARG A 76 -10.50 11.80 -17.39
CA ARG A 76 -11.05 12.82 -16.51
C ARG A 76 -9.95 13.43 -15.66
N VAL A 77 -9.77 14.73 -15.76
CA VAL A 77 -8.82 15.49 -14.94
C VAL A 77 -9.52 15.88 -13.65
N LEU A 78 -9.03 15.37 -12.52
CA LEU A 78 -9.56 15.64 -11.18
C LEU A 78 -8.95 16.93 -10.60
N TYR A 79 -7.68 17.16 -10.91
CA TYR A 79 -6.93 18.34 -10.52
C TYR A 79 -5.87 18.66 -11.56
N ASP A 80 -5.73 19.93 -11.91
CA ASP A 80 -4.64 20.43 -12.74
C ASP A 80 -4.40 21.91 -12.41
N SER A 81 -3.23 22.21 -11.85
CA SER A 81 -2.89 23.56 -11.41
C SER A 81 -2.69 24.53 -12.59
N ALA A 82 -2.17 24.04 -13.74
CA ALA A 82 -1.93 24.84 -14.93
C ALA A 82 -3.26 25.22 -15.62
N LEU A 83 -4.19 24.27 -15.68
CA LEU A 83 -5.53 24.47 -16.27
C LEU A 83 -6.55 25.03 -15.28
N LYS A 84 -6.16 25.27 -14.01
CA LYS A 84 -7.03 25.72 -12.90
C LYS A 84 -8.25 24.80 -12.69
N ILE A 85 -8.07 23.50 -12.92
CA ILE A 85 -9.08 22.47 -12.68
C ILE A 85 -8.89 21.95 -11.24
N ASN A 86 -9.97 21.96 -10.46
CA ASN A 86 -10.03 21.34 -9.14
C ASN A 86 -11.45 20.82 -8.89
N GLU A 87 -11.72 19.59 -9.29
CA GLU A 87 -13.00 18.95 -9.06
C GLU A 87 -13.29 18.81 -7.56
N LYS A 88 -14.51 19.11 -7.15
CA LYS A 88 -14.95 18.88 -5.76
C LYS A 88 -14.91 17.40 -5.41
N PRO A 89 -14.59 17.01 -4.16
CA PRO A 89 -14.50 15.61 -3.74
C PRO A 89 -15.69 14.73 -4.17
N GLN A 90 -16.91 15.28 -4.05
CA GLN A 90 -18.15 14.58 -4.39
C GLN A 90 -18.28 14.24 -5.89
N MET A 91 -17.58 14.98 -6.74
CA MET A 91 -17.61 14.79 -8.20
C MET A 91 -16.51 13.86 -8.69
N ARG A 92 -15.48 13.60 -7.88
CA ARG A 92 -14.30 12.81 -8.30
C ARG A 92 -14.57 11.33 -8.49
N ARG A 93 -15.72 10.81 -8.04
CA ARG A 93 -16.02 9.36 -8.04
C ARG A 93 -14.91 8.52 -7.42
N VAL A 94 -14.34 9.04 -6.34
CA VAL A 94 -13.23 8.40 -5.59
C VAL A 94 -13.78 7.96 -4.24
N GLY A 95 -13.67 6.67 -3.94
CA GLY A 95 -13.97 6.11 -2.64
C GLY A 95 -12.82 6.30 -1.68
N TYR A 96 -13.06 6.83 -0.49
CA TYR A 96 -12.04 7.03 0.53
C TYR A 96 -12.41 6.32 1.83
N LEU A 97 -11.60 5.35 2.22
CA LEU A 97 -11.67 4.71 3.53
C LEU A 97 -10.72 5.43 4.48
N PHE A 98 -11.28 6.11 5.47
CA PHE A 98 -10.52 6.78 6.52
C PHE A 98 -10.02 5.77 7.56
N GLN A 99 -8.91 6.07 8.21
CA GLN A 99 -8.32 5.26 9.26
C GLN A 99 -9.30 4.92 10.40
N ASN A 100 -10.21 5.84 10.74
CA ASN A 100 -11.25 5.68 11.75
C ASN A 100 -12.62 5.30 11.15
N TYR A 101 -12.64 4.82 9.89
CA TYR A 101 -13.84 4.45 9.10
C TYR A 101 -14.83 5.58 8.85
N ALA A 102 -14.80 6.65 9.63
CA ALA A 102 -15.67 7.84 9.53
C ALA A 102 -17.16 7.50 9.29
N LEU A 103 -17.68 6.51 10.01
CA LEU A 103 -19.10 6.20 9.99
C LEU A 103 -19.90 7.34 10.62
N PHE A 104 -21.08 7.59 10.09
CA PHE A 104 -22.01 8.55 10.66
C PHE A 104 -22.60 7.96 11.95
N PRO A 105 -22.27 8.51 13.15
CA PRO A 105 -22.60 7.88 14.42
C PRO A 105 -24.10 7.82 14.70
N ASN A 106 -24.85 8.76 14.13
CA ASN A 106 -26.31 8.90 14.29
C ASN A 106 -27.13 8.22 13.18
N MET A 107 -26.45 7.39 12.34
CA MET A 107 -27.08 6.63 11.27
C MET A 107 -26.87 5.12 11.55
N SER A 108 -27.91 4.33 11.28
CA SER A 108 -27.82 2.87 11.30
C SER A 108 -26.87 2.33 10.20
N VAL A 109 -26.59 1.03 10.20
CA VAL A 109 -25.80 0.36 9.15
C VAL A 109 -26.41 0.62 7.77
N GLU A 110 -27.71 0.37 7.60
CA GLU A 110 -28.37 0.58 6.29
C GLU A 110 -28.37 2.06 5.87
N GLU A 111 -28.53 2.99 6.81
CA GLU A 111 -28.49 4.42 6.55
C GLU A 111 -27.08 4.89 6.18
N ASN A 112 -26.05 4.37 6.85
CA ASN A 112 -24.66 4.63 6.48
C ASN A 112 -24.36 4.18 5.05
N ILE A 113 -24.74 2.95 4.68
CA ILE A 113 -24.55 2.43 3.31
C ILE A 113 -25.33 3.27 2.31
N ALA A 114 -26.56 3.66 2.66
CA ALA A 114 -27.45 4.45 1.83
C ALA A 114 -27.02 5.91 1.64
N ALA A 115 -26.12 6.44 2.48
CA ALA A 115 -25.79 7.87 2.51
C ALA A 115 -25.20 8.39 1.18
N GLY A 116 -24.39 7.56 0.49
CA GLY A 116 -23.80 7.88 -0.82
C GLY A 116 -24.73 7.72 -2.02
N LEU A 117 -25.93 7.14 -1.84
CA LEU A 117 -26.83 6.73 -2.91
C LEU A 117 -28.00 7.71 -3.14
N LYS A 118 -27.78 9.02 -2.93
CA LYS A 118 -28.83 10.03 -3.15
C LYS A 118 -29.24 10.07 -4.63
N GLY A 119 -30.54 9.99 -4.88
CA GLY A 119 -31.14 10.10 -6.23
C GLY A 119 -31.08 8.82 -7.07
N MET A 120 -30.63 7.70 -6.53
CA MET A 120 -30.65 6.41 -7.23
C MET A 120 -32.02 5.71 -7.07
N GLU A 121 -32.67 5.38 -8.18
CA GLU A 121 -33.98 4.69 -8.18
C GLU A 121 -33.94 3.33 -7.45
N LYS A 122 -32.84 2.60 -7.57
CA LYS A 122 -32.64 1.27 -6.97
C LYS A 122 -31.89 1.29 -5.62
N LYS A 123 -31.95 2.41 -4.89
CA LYS A 123 -31.21 2.60 -3.64
C LYS A 123 -31.40 1.46 -2.64
N LYS A 124 -32.65 1.03 -2.40
CA LYS A 124 -32.94 -0.05 -1.45
C LYS A 124 -32.36 -1.41 -1.87
N ALA A 125 -32.45 -1.73 -3.14
CA ALA A 125 -31.86 -2.97 -3.68
C ALA A 125 -30.33 -2.98 -3.55
N LYS A 126 -29.67 -1.85 -3.86
CA LYS A 126 -28.22 -1.70 -3.72
C LYS A 126 -27.75 -1.80 -2.26
N VAL A 127 -28.49 -1.22 -1.33
CA VAL A 127 -28.21 -1.37 0.11
C VAL A 127 -28.33 -2.84 0.52
N GLY A 128 -29.35 -3.57 0.12
CA GLY A 128 -29.52 -4.99 0.38
C GLY A 128 -28.37 -5.83 -0.17
N GLU A 129 -27.97 -5.60 -1.44
CA GLU A 129 -26.81 -6.24 -2.07
C GLU A 129 -25.52 -6.02 -1.24
N MET A 130 -25.27 -4.80 -0.79
CA MET A 130 -24.08 -4.49 0.01
C MET A 130 -24.13 -5.14 1.41
N ILE A 131 -25.30 -5.20 2.04
CA ILE A 131 -25.50 -5.89 3.32
C ILE A 131 -25.15 -7.36 3.21
N GLU A 132 -25.63 -8.04 2.19
CA GLU A 132 -25.30 -9.46 1.93
C GLU A 132 -23.82 -9.64 1.59
N ARG A 133 -23.29 -8.88 0.64
CA ARG A 133 -21.90 -8.95 0.19
C ARG A 133 -20.90 -8.79 1.34
N PHE A 134 -21.18 -7.88 2.28
CA PHE A 134 -20.31 -7.59 3.42
C PHE A 134 -20.71 -8.33 4.71
N ARG A 135 -21.62 -9.32 4.64
CA ARG A 135 -22.07 -10.14 5.77
C ARG A 135 -22.56 -9.31 6.96
N LEU A 136 -23.41 -8.33 6.67
CA LEU A 136 -24.01 -7.41 7.64
C LEU A 136 -25.48 -7.74 7.95
N THR A 137 -25.99 -8.86 7.44
CA THR A 137 -27.36 -9.33 7.67
C THR A 137 -27.63 -9.47 9.19
N GLY A 138 -28.74 -8.92 9.65
CA GLY A 138 -29.13 -8.87 11.06
C GLY A 138 -28.51 -7.69 11.83
N LEU A 139 -27.70 -6.86 11.17
CA LEU A 139 -27.09 -5.67 11.76
C LEU A 139 -27.67 -4.34 11.20
N GLU A 140 -28.65 -4.40 10.31
CA GLU A 140 -29.15 -3.29 9.49
C GLU A 140 -29.53 -2.05 10.32
N LYS A 141 -30.16 -2.30 11.48
CA LYS A 141 -30.65 -1.26 12.38
C LYS A 141 -29.67 -0.86 13.48
N ARG A 142 -28.50 -1.52 13.57
CA ARG A 142 -27.50 -1.16 14.57
C ARG A 142 -26.78 0.12 14.20
N TYR A 143 -26.36 0.86 15.23
CA TYR A 143 -25.54 2.07 15.11
C TYR A 143 -24.05 1.72 15.24
N PRO A 144 -23.14 2.56 14.71
CA PRO A 144 -21.69 2.30 14.75
C PRO A 144 -21.13 1.91 16.11
N GLY A 145 -21.60 2.58 17.20
CA GLY A 145 -21.15 2.25 18.56
C GLY A 145 -21.59 0.87 19.08
N GLN A 146 -22.47 0.16 18.37
CA GLN A 146 -22.92 -1.20 18.70
C GLN A 146 -22.21 -2.28 17.87
N LEU A 147 -21.24 -1.88 17.05
CA LEU A 147 -20.51 -2.74 16.11
C LEU A 147 -19.07 -2.94 16.58
N SER A 148 -18.55 -4.16 16.36
CA SER A 148 -17.11 -4.39 16.48
C SER A 148 -16.32 -3.61 15.43
N GLY A 149 -15.01 -3.38 15.64
CA GLY A 149 -14.16 -2.69 14.68
C GLY A 149 -14.21 -3.29 13.26
N GLY A 150 -14.20 -4.63 13.15
CA GLY A 150 -14.33 -5.32 11.87
C GLY A 150 -15.71 -5.12 11.21
N GLN A 151 -16.80 -5.08 12.01
CA GLN A 151 -18.13 -4.76 11.48
C GLN A 151 -18.18 -3.30 10.99
N GLN A 152 -17.59 -2.37 11.73
CA GLN A 152 -17.49 -0.96 11.30
C GLN A 152 -16.73 -0.81 9.98
N GLN A 153 -15.62 -1.52 9.81
CA GLN A 153 -14.87 -1.54 8.55
C GLN A 153 -15.72 -2.05 7.39
N ARG A 154 -16.43 -3.17 7.58
CA ARG A 154 -17.33 -3.73 6.55
C ARG A 154 -18.41 -2.74 6.16
N VAL A 155 -19.02 -2.05 7.11
CA VAL A 155 -20.01 -1.00 6.85
C VAL A 155 -19.38 0.15 6.05
N ALA A 156 -18.16 0.59 6.41
CA ALA A 156 -17.49 1.65 5.68
C ALA A 156 -17.14 1.25 4.25
N LEU A 157 -16.65 0.02 4.03
CA LEU A 157 -16.39 -0.50 2.68
C LEU A 157 -17.70 -0.66 1.88
N ALA A 158 -18.75 -1.20 2.49
CA ALA A 158 -20.07 -1.31 1.86
C ALA A 158 -20.61 0.07 1.43
N ARG A 159 -20.50 1.09 2.30
CA ARG A 159 -20.88 2.47 1.99
C ARG A 159 -20.12 3.03 0.79
N ILE A 160 -18.81 2.81 0.76
CA ILE A 160 -17.95 3.35 -0.29
C ILE A 160 -18.21 2.63 -1.62
N LEU A 161 -18.32 1.31 -1.62
CA LEU A 161 -18.51 0.54 -2.86
C LEU A 161 -19.93 0.58 -3.39
N ALA A 162 -20.89 0.98 -2.57
CA ALA A 162 -22.30 1.09 -2.99
C ALA A 162 -22.51 2.06 -4.16
N TYR A 163 -21.73 3.14 -4.25
CA TYR A 163 -21.82 4.12 -5.34
C TYR A 163 -20.85 3.86 -6.51
N GLU A 164 -20.18 2.71 -6.53
CA GLU A 164 -19.32 2.23 -7.62
C GLU A 164 -18.25 3.29 -8.01
N PRO A 165 -17.31 3.59 -7.12
CA PRO A 165 -16.25 4.55 -7.40
C PRO A 165 -15.32 4.05 -8.51
N GLU A 166 -14.67 4.98 -9.22
CA GLU A 166 -13.65 4.67 -10.23
C GLU A 166 -12.28 4.40 -9.60
N ALA A 167 -12.02 5.00 -8.43
CA ALA A 167 -10.82 4.75 -7.64
C ALA A 167 -11.18 4.53 -6.17
N LEU A 168 -10.50 3.57 -5.52
CA LEU A 168 -10.64 3.23 -4.10
C LEU A 168 -9.35 3.57 -3.36
N LEU A 169 -9.44 4.49 -2.40
CA LEU A 169 -8.32 4.92 -1.58
C LEU A 169 -8.49 4.40 -0.15
N LEU A 170 -7.50 3.66 0.34
CA LEU A 170 -7.53 3.00 1.65
C LEU A 170 -6.44 3.60 2.53
N ASP A 171 -6.85 4.38 3.54
CA ASP A 171 -5.93 5.04 4.46
C ASP A 171 -5.78 4.21 5.74
N GLU A 172 -4.69 3.45 5.85
CA GLU A 172 -4.35 2.57 6.97
C GLU A 172 -5.53 1.68 7.42
N PRO A 173 -6.07 0.82 6.54
CA PRO A 173 -7.36 0.15 6.75
C PRO A 173 -7.45 -0.74 7.98
N PHE A 174 -6.32 -1.14 8.57
CA PHE A 174 -6.29 -2.06 9.72
C PHE A 174 -5.67 -1.47 10.99
N SER A 175 -5.30 -0.18 10.99
CA SER A 175 -4.58 0.44 12.12
C SER A 175 -5.36 0.48 13.43
N ALA A 176 -6.69 0.52 13.36
CA ALA A 176 -7.57 0.56 14.53
C ALA A 176 -7.96 -0.83 15.09
N MET A 177 -7.25 -1.91 14.70
CA MET A 177 -7.66 -3.28 14.99
C MET A 177 -6.64 -4.06 15.79
N ASP A 178 -7.14 -4.96 16.63
CA ASP A 178 -6.33 -5.96 17.32
C ASP A 178 -5.71 -6.96 16.32
N THR A 179 -4.53 -7.45 16.66
CA THR A 179 -3.74 -8.34 15.79
C THR A 179 -4.50 -9.60 15.36
N TYR A 180 -5.31 -10.17 16.26
CA TYR A 180 -6.06 -11.40 15.97
C TYR A 180 -7.16 -11.21 14.90
N LEU A 181 -7.87 -10.07 14.94
CA LEU A 181 -8.93 -9.76 13.97
C LEU A 181 -8.37 -9.32 12.61
N ARG A 182 -7.16 -8.79 12.60
CA ARG A 182 -6.52 -8.19 11.44
C ARG A 182 -6.34 -9.18 10.27
N GLU A 183 -5.95 -10.42 10.56
CA GLU A 183 -5.67 -11.41 9.53
C GLU A 183 -6.92 -11.85 8.75
N GLY A 184 -8.02 -12.10 9.45
CA GLY A 184 -9.30 -12.41 8.81
C GLY A 184 -9.80 -11.29 7.92
N LEU A 185 -9.64 -10.05 8.37
CA LEU A 185 -10.07 -8.86 7.62
C LEU A 185 -9.16 -8.53 6.43
N ARG A 186 -7.86 -8.85 6.50
CA ARG A 186 -6.94 -8.80 5.34
C ARG A 186 -7.42 -9.73 4.22
N LEU A 187 -7.80 -10.96 4.55
CA LEU A 187 -8.33 -11.90 3.57
C LEU A 187 -9.65 -11.42 2.96
N GLU A 188 -10.54 -10.82 3.75
CA GLU A 188 -11.78 -10.23 3.25
C GLU A 188 -11.50 -9.06 2.31
N LEU A 189 -10.61 -8.12 2.70
CA LEU A 189 -10.23 -6.99 1.86
C LEU A 189 -9.53 -7.45 0.58
N SER A 190 -8.67 -8.48 0.65
CA SER A 190 -8.03 -9.07 -0.53
C SER A 190 -9.04 -9.53 -1.57
N LYS A 191 -10.13 -10.19 -1.15
CA LYS A 191 -11.22 -10.60 -2.04
C LYS A 191 -11.95 -9.40 -2.65
N VAL A 192 -12.25 -8.38 -1.83
CA VAL A 192 -12.88 -7.14 -2.30
C VAL A 192 -12.02 -6.45 -3.36
N LEU A 193 -10.70 -6.39 -3.13
CA LEU A 193 -9.75 -5.77 -4.07
C LEU A 193 -9.55 -6.60 -5.36
N ALA A 194 -9.63 -7.93 -5.26
CA ALA A 194 -9.54 -8.81 -6.43
C ALA A 194 -10.75 -8.67 -7.36
N ASP A 195 -11.95 -8.46 -6.79
CA ASP A 195 -13.21 -8.28 -7.52
C ASP A 195 -13.44 -6.84 -7.97
N TYR A 196 -12.59 -5.90 -7.56
CA TYR A 196 -12.76 -4.48 -7.86
C TYR A 196 -12.12 -4.12 -9.21
N ASP A 197 -12.93 -3.66 -10.15
CA ASP A 197 -12.48 -3.31 -11.52
C ASP A 197 -11.85 -1.93 -11.63
N GLY A 198 -11.98 -1.06 -10.62
CA GLY A 198 -11.36 0.27 -10.57
C GLY A 198 -9.89 0.22 -10.13
N VAL A 199 -9.32 1.40 -9.95
CA VAL A 199 -7.97 1.57 -9.41
C VAL A 199 -8.00 1.58 -7.89
N SER A 200 -7.13 0.82 -7.23
CA SER A 200 -6.99 0.85 -5.77
C SER A 200 -5.63 1.37 -5.36
N VAL A 201 -5.62 2.28 -4.38
CA VAL A 201 -4.39 2.76 -3.73
C VAL A 201 -4.54 2.61 -2.22
N MET A 202 -3.63 1.88 -1.59
CA MET A 202 -3.61 1.66 -0.16
C MET A 202 -2.35 2.27 0.45
N VAL A 203 -2.51 3.02 1.52
CA VAL A 203 -1.37 3.45 2.35
C VAL A 203 -1.33 2.65 3.63
N THR A 204 -0.14 2.23 4.01
CA THR A 204 0.11 1.52 5.25
C THR A 204 1.54 1.75 5.74
N HIS A 205 1.79 1.53 7.01
CA HIS A 205 3.13 1.41 7.58
C HIS A 205 3.49 -0.07 7.86
N ASP A 206 2.55 -0.98 7.66
CA ASP A 206 2.74 -2.42 7.84
C ASP A 206 3.18 -3.06 6.52
N ARG A 207 4.39 -3.63 6.53
CA ARG A 207 5.00 -4.28 5.37
C ARG A 207 4.25 -5.53 4.92
N ASP A 208 3.67 -6.27 5.88
CA ASP A 208 3.00 -7.54 5.60
C ASP A 208 1.66 -7.27 4.89
N GLU A 209 0.96 -6.18 5.28
CA GLU A 209 -0.22 -5.68 4.56
C GLU A 209 0.13 -5.30 3.11
N ALA A 210 1.20 -4.51 2.93
CA ALA A 210 1.63 -4.09 1.59
C ALA A 210 2.03 -5.29 0.71
N PHE A 211 2.73 -6.27 1.30
CA PHE A 211 3.16 -7.46 0.58
C PHE A 211 2.01 -8.38 0.18
N GLN A 212 1.04 -8.59 1.08
CA GLN A 212 -0.08 -9.51 0.85
C GLN A 212 -1.16 -8.93 -0.07
N LEU A 213 -1.46 -7.64 0.05
CA LEU A 213 -2.59 -7.01 -0.62
C LEU A 213 -2.20 -6.28 -1.91
N CYS A 214 -0.94 -5.90 -2.08
CA CYS A 214 -0.53 -5.04 -3.19
C CYS A 214 0.44 -5.76 -4.13
N LYS A 215 0.06 -5.85 -5.42
CA LYS A 215 0.94 -6.39 -6.46
C LYS A 215 2.13 -5.48 -6.73
N ASN A 216 1.90 -4.17 -6.66
CA ASN A 216 2.93 -3.13 -6.79
C ASN A 216 2.96 -2.29 -5.52
N ILE A 217 4.15 -1.85 -5.15
CA ILE A 217 4.35 -0.93 -4.03
C ILE A 217 5.22 0.25 -4.44
N MET A 218 5.03 1.33 -3.72
CA MET A 218 5.86 2.52 -3.75
C MET A 218 6.35 2.80 -2.34
N LEU A 219 7.66 2.87 -2.15
CA LEU A 219 8.24 3.26 -0.87
C LEU A 219 8.40 4.77 -0.83
N LEU A 220 7.85 5.37 0.22
CA LEU A 220 7.83 6.82 0.42
C LEU A 220 8.65 7.20 1.66
N ASP A 221 9.53 8.18 1.54
CA ASP A 221 10.26 8.79 2.65
C ASP A 221 10.31 10.30 2.50
N LYS A 222 9.91 11.04 3.56
CA LYS A 222 9.94 12.51 3.62
C LYS A 222 9.41 13.19 2.35
N GLY A 223 8.27 12.74 1.87
CA GLY A 223 7.59 13.34 0.72
C GLY A 223 8.11 12.91 -0.65
N HIS A 224 9.11 12.05 -0.73
CA HIS A 224 9.70 11.60 -2.00
C HIS A 224 9.60 10.09 -2.18
N VAL A 225 9.45 9.67 -3.43
CA VAL A 225 9.46 8.25 -3.81
C VAL A 225 10.90 7.74 -3.79
N LEU A 226 11.18 6.72 -2.96
CA LEU A 226 12.47 6.04 -2.93
C LEU A 226 12.60 5.01 -4.06
N ILE A 227 11.58 4.18 -4.21
CA ILE A 227 11.48 3.12 -5.22
C ILE A 227 10.01 2.76 -5.42
N ALA A 228 9.65 2.38 -6.65
CA ALA A 228 8.32 1.87 -6.98
C ALA A 228 8.45 0.69 -7.94
N GLY A 229 7.57 -0.31 -7.81
CA GLY A 229 7.56 -1.48 -8.69
C GLY A 229 6.83 -2.68 -8.08
N ASN A 230 7.10 -3.87 -8.63
CA ASN A 230 6.51 -5.11 -8.12
C ASN A 230 6.92 -5.35 -6.66
N SER A 231 5.93 -5.66 -5.80
CA SER A 231 6.14 -5.82 -4.36
C SER A 231 7.17 -6.90 -4.05
N ARG A 232 7.04 -8.10 -4.64
CA ARG A 232 7.97 -9.21 -4.40
C ARG A 232 9.41 -8.83 -4.75
N LYS A 233 9.60 -8.16 -5.91
CA LYS A 233 10.93 -7.73 -6.35
C LYS A 233 11.54 -6.71 -5.38
N ILE A 234 10.77 -5.71 -4.95
CA ILE A 234 11.27 -4.69 -4.00
C ILE A 234 11.56 -5.29 -2.62
N PHE A 235 10.77 -6.28 -2.18
CA PHE A 235 11.06 -6.98 -0.93
C PHE A 235 12.30 -7.88 -1.03
N GLN A 236 12.57 -8.49 -2.17
CA GLN A 236 13.77 -9.31 -2.38
C GLN A 236 15.02 -8.47 -2.61
N ASP A 237 14.91 -7.42 -3.43
CA ASP A 237 16.02 -6.56 -3.81
C ASP A 237 15.63 -5.08 -3.67
N PRO A 238 15.77 -4.51 -2.47
CA PRO A 238 15.34 -3.15 -2.15
C PRO A 238 16.28 -2.05 -2.67
N VAL A 239 17.42 -2.39 -3.27
CA VAL A 239 18.43 -1.52 -3.90
C VAL A 239 19.11 -0.53 -2.95
N THR A 240 18.42 0.04 -1.96
CA THR A 240 18.99 1.02 -1.00
C THR A 240 18.81 0.58 0.45
N CYS A 241 19.71 1.00 1.34
CA CYS A 241 19.60 0.72 2.77
C CYS A 241 18.28 1.23 3.38
N LYS A 242 17.76 2.38 2.90
CA LYS A 242 16.47 2.91 3.36
C LYS A 242 15.31 2.01 2.95
N ALA A 243 15.28 1.58 1.69
CA ALA A 243 14.26 0.67 1.21
C ALA A 243 14.37 -0.70 1.90
N ALA A 244 15.57 -1.21 2.12
CA ALA A 244 15.82 -2.43 2.87
C ALA A 244 15.24 -2.37 4.30
N ARG A 245 15.46 -1.26 5.01
CA ARG A 245 14.88 -1.06 6.35
C ARG A 245 13.35 -1.03 6.32
N LEU A 246 12.76 -0.33 5.37
CA LEU A 246 11.31 -0.25 5.22
C LEU A 246 10.67 -1.60 4.86
N THR A 247 11.38 -2.44 4.10
CA THR A 247 10.95 -3.81 3.77
C THR A 247 11.35 -4.85 4.82
N GLY A 248 11.94 -4.42 5.96
CA GLY A 248 12.13 -5.26 7.15
C GLY A 248 13.52 -5.82 7.35
N CYS A 249 14.52 -5.48 6.52
CA CYS A 249 15.91 -5.80 6.79
C CYS A 249 16.44 -4.86 7.89
N LYS A 250 16.65 -5.38 9.09
CA LYS A 250 17.15 -4.60 10.23
C LYS A 250 18.67 -4.68 10.36
N ASN A 251 19.26 -5.81 9.99
CA ASN A 251 20.69 -6.05 10.07
C ASN A 251 21.33 -5.53 8.78
N ILE A 252 21.89 -4.34 8.83
CA ILE A 252 22.58 -3.69 7.70
C ILE A 252 23.88 -3.12 8.21
N SER A 253 24.98 -3.47 7.54
CA SER A 253 26.32 -2.96 7.81
C SER A 253 26.91 -2.27 6.59
N LYS A 254 27.71 -1.25 6.81
CA LYS A 254 28.63 -0.74 5.79
C LYS A 254 29.64 -1.81 5.47
N ILE A 255 30.17 -1.80 4.25
CA ILE A 255 31.15 -2.78 3.83
C ILE A 255 32.44 -2.14 3.29
N GLU A 256 33.52 -2.89 3.44
CA GLU A 256 34.75 -2.78 2.65
C GLU A 256 34.78 -3.97 1.68
N ARG A 257 34.97 -3.72 0.39
CA ARG A 257 35.20 -4.78 -0.59
C ARG A 257 36.60 -5.32 -0.45
N ILE A 258 36.74 -6.61 -0.14
CA ILE A 258 38.04 -7.29 0.02
C ILE A 258 38.32 -8.31 -1.07
N GLY A 259 37.37 -8.50 -1.99
CA GLY A 259 37.50 -9.40 -3.14
C GLY A 259 36.33 -9.29 -4.08
N GLU A 260 36.33 -10.03 -5.18
CA GLU A 260 35.27 -10.03 -6.17
C GLU A 260 33.91 -10.52 -5.59
N TYR A 261 34.01 -11.53 -4.71
CA TYR A 261 32.85 -12.15 -4.02
C TYR A 261 33.00 -12.04 -2.49
N ARG A 262 33.79 -11.11 -1.98
CA ARG A 262 34.07 -11.00 -0.56
C ARG A 262 33.96 -9.58 -0.07
N VAL A 263 33.27 -9.44 1.07
CA VAL A 263 33.08 -8.17 1.77
C VAL A 263 33.41 -8.30 3.24
N ARG A 264 33.88 -7.21 3.85
CA ARG A 264 34.04 -7.08 5.28
C ARG A 264 32.97 -6.14 5.81
N ALA A 265 32.15 -6.60 6.76
CA ALA A 265 31.06 -5.83 7.37
C ALA A 265 31.63 -5.00 8.53
N LEU A 266 31.73 -3.69 8.31
CA LEU A 266 32.43 -2.76 9.21
C LEU A 266 31.66 -2.53 10.54
N ASP A 267 30.33 -2.58 10.51
CA ASP A 267 29.48 -2.39 11.69
C ASP A 267 29.21 -3.71 12.45
N TRP A 268 29.77 -4.85 11.98
CA TRP A 268 29.64 -6.19 12.57
C TRP A 268 31.02 -6.78 12.89
N ASP A 269 31.78 -6.08 13.73
CA ASP A 269 33.11 -6.48 14.20
C ASP A 269 34.06 -6.93 13.09
N ASN A 270 33.94 -6.32 11.91
CA ASN A 270 34.74 -6.65 10.71
C ASN A 270 34.58 -8.11 10.23
N LEU A 271 33.42 -8.72 10.47
CA LEU A 271 33.14 -10.06 9.95
C LEU A 271 33.21 -10.06 8.41
N GLU A 272 33.83 -11.12 7.90
CA GLU A 272 33.96 -11.33 6.45
C GLU A 272 32.85 -12.25 5.95
N PHE A 273 32.28 -11.89 4.80
CA PHE A 273 31.23 -12.65 4.14
C PHE A 273 31.60 -12.92 2.69
N VAL A 274 31.23 -14.12 2.25
CA VAL A 274 31.26 -14.51 0.84
C VAL A 274 29.84 -14.27 0.26
N THR A 275 29.80 -13.67 -0.89
CA THR A 275 28.54 -13.33 -1.59
C THR A 275 28.34 -14.25 -2.78
N ASP A 276 27.08 -14.53 -3.13
CA ASP A 276 26.68 -15.31 -4.30
C ASP A 276 26.78 -14.51 -5.62
N ARG A 277 27.01 -13.21 -5.51
CA ARG A 277 27.14 -12.28 -6.63
C ARG A 277 28.43 -11.48 -6.52
N THR A 278 28.92 -11.01 -7.66
CA THR A 278 30.07 -10.08 -7.70
C THR A 278 29.71 -8.79 -6.99
N VAL A 279 30.61 -8.30 -6.16
CA VAL A 279 30.46 -7.03 -5.45
C VAL A 279 31.02 -5.91 -6.32
N GLY A 280 30.14 -5.08 -6.89
CA GLY A 280 30.50 -3.88 -7.64
C GLY A 280 31.07 -2.77 -6.74
N ASP A 281 31.75 -1.80 -7.32
CA ASP A 281 32.35 -0.67 -6.59
C ASP A 281 31.28 0.31 -6.06
N ASP A 282 30.06 0.23 -6.56
CA ASP A 282 28.88 1.00 -6.15
C ASP A 282 28.17 0.42 -4.92
N ILE A 283 28.52 -0.81 -4.51
CA ILE A 283 27.94 -1.47 -3.34
C ILE A 283 28.61 -0.97 -2.07
N THR A 284 27.83 -0.34 -1.21
CA THR A 284 28.32 0.32 0.02
C THR A 284 27.87 -0.34 1.32
N ALA A 285 26.94 -1.28 1.24
CA ALA A 285 26.39 -1.96 2.41
C ALA A 285 25.92 -3.38 2.09
N ILE A 286 25.96 -4.25 3.11
CA ILE A 286 25.34 -5.58 3.10
C ILE A 286 24.16 -5.58 4.08
N GLY A 287 23.09 -6.31 3.73
CA GLY A 287 21.95 -6.51 4.60
C GLY A 287 21.57 -7.98 4.67
N ILE A 288 21.32 -8.50 5.87
CA ILE A 288 20.88 -9.88 6.09
C ILE A 288 19.54 -9.85 6.83
N ARG A 289 18.53 -10.53 6.30
CA ARG A 289 17.23 -10.61 6.93
C ARG A 289 17.26 -11.63 8.07
N ALA A 290 16.45 -11.41 9.12
CA ALA A 290 16.43 -12.30 10.27
C ALA A 290 16.08 -13.77 9.93
N HIS A 291 15.26 -13.98 8.89
CA HIS A 291 14.90 -15.33 8.45
C HIS A 291 15.94 -16.00 7.54
N ASP A 292 16.98 -15.27 7.12
CA ASP A 292 18.11 -15.83 6.36
C ASP A 292 19.18 -16.44 7.29
N PHE A 293 19.05 -16.23 8.62
CA PHE A 293 19.92 -16.88 9.60
C PHE A 293 19.40 -18.27 9.94
N GLU A 294 20.27 -19.27 9.77
CA GLU A 294 20.03 -20.64 10.22
C GLU A 294 20.79 -20.88 11.54
N PRO A 295 20.10 -21.09 12.67
CA PRO A 295 20.79 -21.44 13.93
C PRO A 295 21.31 -22.87 13.87
N LEU A 296 22.61 -23.05 14.11
CA LEU A 296 23.26 -24.36 14.11
C LEU A 296 23.66 -24.76 15.53
N ALA A 297 23.47 -26.02 15.88
CA ALA A 297 23.99 -26.59 17.13
C ALA A 297 25.52 -26.71 17.05
N GLY A 298 26.22 -26.64 18.19
CA GLY A 298 27.68 -26.57 18.24
C GLY A 298 28.42 -27.70 17.49
N GLU A 299 27.93 -28.93 17.52
CA GLU A 299 28.49 -30.05 16.77
C GLU A 299 28.27 -29.95 15.27
N GLU A 300 27.07 -29.50 14.86
CA GLU A 300 26.72 -29.27 13.45
C GLU A 300 27.52 -28.10 12.88
N ALA A 301 27.69 -27.01 13.61
CA ALA A 301 28.53 -25.89 13.21
C ALA A 301 29.96 -26.27 13.01
N LYS A 302 30.51 -27.15 13.89
CA LYS A 302 31.86 -27.69 13.74
C LYS A 302 31.99 -28.55 12.48
N ALA A 303 31.00 -29.41 12.21
CA ALA A 303 31.01 -30.28 11.03
C ALA A 303 30.93 -29.47 9.73
N ARG A 304 30.06 -28.47 9.63
CA ARG A 304 29.95 -27.60 8.46
C ARG A 304 31.20 -26.75 8.26
N LYS A 305 31.80 -26.25 9.34
CA LYS A 305 33.08 -25.54 9.29
C LYS A 305 34.22 -26.45 8.78
N ALA A 306 34.27 -27.69 9.24
CA ALA A 306 35.25 -28.67 8.77
C ALA A 306 35.04 -29.06 7.30
N ALA A 307 33.81 -29.01 6.80
CA ALA A 307 33.45 -29.20 5.40
C ALA A 307 33.76 -27.98 4.51
N GLY A 308 34.26 -26.87 5.09
CA GLY A 308 34.59 -25.65 4.35
C GLY A 308 33.42 -24.77 4.04
N GLU A 309 32.29 -24.90 4.77
CA GLU A 309 31.14 -24.01 4.60
C GLU A 309 31.46 -22.58 5.05
N GLU A 310 31.10 -21.61 4.22
CA GLU A 310 31.39 -20.19 4.44
C GLU A 310 30.24 -19.50 5.18
N ASN A 311 30.46 -18.27 5.66
CA ASN A 311 29.47 -17.43 6.37
C ASN A 311 28.97 -18.02 7.70
N LEU A 312 29.74 -18.86 8.36
CA LEU A 312 29.41 -19.35 9.71
C LEU A 312 29.82 -18.30 10.76
N ILE A 313 28.82 -17.74 11.44
CA ILE A 313 29.02 -16.70 12.44
C ILE A 313 28.85 -17.29 13.83
N PRO A 314 29.85 -17.20 14.73
CA PRO A 314 29.67 -17.60 16.11
C PRO A 314 28.71 -16.68 16.83
N VAL A 315 27.70 -17.25 17.52
CA VAL A 315 26.79 -16.52 18.39
C VAL A 315 27.23 -16.76 19.84
N VAL A 316 27.49 -15.70 20.58
CA VAL A 316 27.83 -15.71 21.99
C VAL A 316 26.57 -15.62 22.84
#